data_be363c44d74676c934e3f0720ba315f2
#
_entry.id   be363c44d74676c934e3f0720ba315f2
#
_cell.length_a   1.000
_cell.length_b   1.000
_cell.length_c   1.000
_cell.angle_alpha   90.00
_cell.angle_beta   90.00
_cell.angle_gamma   90.00
#
_symmetry.space_group_name_H-M   'P 1'
#
loop_
_entity.id
_entity.type
_entity.pdbx_description
1 polymer ?
#
loop_
_entity_poly.entity_id
_entity_poly.type
_entity_poly.pdbx_seq_one_letter_code
_entity_poly.pdbx_strand_id
1 'polypeptide(L)'
;MNEKVAQALGYIDAKYITAAAKRKKRKHFWLGAAAAVLALVFLFQTPNIPLIITAKAVSLSSQSRKMERPDVRSDKYDLWYEESQTRTGIVKSAMAPVIDFSANCSAKVLSGTDANNRVWSPINAYLALAITAELTDGENRQRMMELLGVTELDELRTKASALWEQVYQDNGKEISVLANSLWLDNNLTYQQEVLDILAYHYYTSVYQGDLGSGRTNRDIANWLRNQTGGLLDKRTSSVNISPEAVLTLASTIYFQSQWDDKFQSSNNSEKTFHAADGDVLCTFMNKKLAKMNYYWAEDYGAVRLGLENSSSMWFILPDEDKTVDDVLSSNDYMAMVTNSDAFPEENHKRMKVNLSVPKFDVSSSIDLEPALKELGLTDIFAPVGNHFSTAVDSQMPVFLDSINQDTRVTIDEDGVKAASYIVIEGVGSTEPPKEIIDFILDRPFVFAITSNSIPLFVGTVNHP
;
A
#
# COMPACT_ATOMS: atom_id res chain seq x y z
N MET A 1 -36.04 -10.74 -8.65
CA MET A 1 -34.90 -9.83 -8.47
C MET A 1 -34.56 -9.33 -9.85
N ASN A 2 -34.63 -8.04 -10.08
CA ASN A 2 -34.62 -7.42 -11.39
C ASN A 2 -33.18 -7.41 -11.95
N GLU A 3 -32.98 -7.78 -13.21
CA GLU A 3 -31.68 -7.86 -13.90
C GLU A 3 -30.86 -6.55 -13.78
N LYS A 4 -31.56 -5.41 -13.70
CA LYS A 4 -30.95 -4.10 -13.43
C LYS A 4 -30.29 -3.96 -12.04
N VAL A 5 -30.74 -4.73 -11.04
CA VAL A 5 -30.14 -4.73 -9.70
C VAL A 5 -28.85 -5.60 -9.69
N ALA A 6 -28.80 -6.65 -10.50
CA ALA A 6 -27.61 -7.49 -10.67
C ALA A 6 -26.50 -6.77 -11.45
N GLN A 7 -26.85 -5.95 -12.43
CA GLN A 7 -25.90 -5.09 -13.16
C GLN A 7 -25.35 -3.94 -12.29
N ALA A 8 -26.15 -3.40 -11.37
CA ALA A 8 -25.71 -2.37 -10.43
C ALA A 8 -24.77 -2.91 -9.32
N LEU A 9 -24.80 -4.23 -9.07
CA LEU A 9 -23.96 -4.86 -8.06
C LEU A 9 -22.60 -5.33 -8.60
N GLY A 10 -22.36 -5.31 -9.94
CA GLY A 10 -21.05 -5.48 -10.61
C GLY A 10 -20.21 -6.72 -10.28
N TYR A 11 -20.71 -7.67 -9.47
CA TYR A 11 -19.87 -8.67 -8.82
C TYR A 11 -20.36 -10.12 -8.87
N ILE A 12 -21.37 -10.42 -9.71
CA ILE A 12 -21.82 -11.82 -9.84
C ILE A 12 -21.75 -12.22 -11.31
N ASP A 13 -20.85 -13.17 -11.62
CA ASP A 13 -20.76 -13.78 -12.96
C ASP A 13 -22.15 -14.24 -13.41
N ALA A 14 -22.57 -13.82 -14.60
CA ALA A 14 -23.89 -14.08 -15.18
C ALA A 14 -24.29 -15.57 -15.15
N LYS A 15 -23.34 -16.50 -15.12
CA LYS A 15 -23.58 -17.95 -15.01
C LYS A 15 -24.18 -18.38 -13.66
N TYR A 16 -23.88 -17.66 -12.57
CA TYR A 16 -24.46 -17.95 -11.25
C TYR A 16 -25.86 -17.37 -11.08
N ILE A 17 -26.16 -16.24 -11.77
CA ILE A 17 -27.51 -15.66 -11.81
C ILE A 17 -28.47 -16.60 -12.55
N THR A 18 -28.02 -17.17 -13.67
CA THR A 18 -28.83 -18.14 -14.46
C THR A 18 -29.06 -19.46 -13.74
N ALA A 19 -28.10 -19.93 -12.95
CA ALA A 19 -28.23 -21.14 -12.15
C ALA A 19 -29.23 -20.98 -11.00
N ALA A 20 -29.27 -19.80 -10.35
CA ALA A 20 -30.21 -19.49 -9.28
C ALA A 20 -31.67 -19.34 -9.78
N ALA A 21 -31.86 -18.81 -10.98
CA ALA A 21 -33.19 -18.61 -11.59
C ALA A 21 -33.86 -19.93 -12.06
N LYS A 22 -33.10 -20.99 -12.30
CA LYS A 22 -33.62 -22.30 -12.76
C LYS A 22 -34.07 -23.27 -11.67
N ARG A 23 -33.94 -22.96 -10.39
CA ARG A 23 -34.45 -23.80 -9.31
C ARG A 23 -35.93 -23.50 -9.04
N LYS A 24 -36.79 -24.27 -9.71
CA LYS A 24 -38.24 -24.32 -9.52
C LYS A 24 -38.62 -24.89 -8.16
N LYS A 25 -39.48 -24.17 -7.43
CA LYS A 25 -40.31 -24.48 -6.28
C LYS A 25 -40.35 -25.97 -5.85
N ARG A 26 -39.83 -26.24 -4.65
CA ARG A 26 -40.37 -27.29 -3.75
C ARG A 26 -40.38 -26.77 -2.31
N LYS A 27 -41.53 -26.99 -1.66
CA LYS A 27 -41.89 -26.58 -0.32
C LYS A 27 -40.95 -27.20 0.73
N HIS A 28 -40.22 -26.39 1.49
CA HIS A 28 -39.87 -26.72 2.88
C HIS A 28 -39.50 -25.40 3.57
N PHE A 29 -40.38 -24.96 4.44
CA PHE A 29 -40.28 -23.69 5.17
C PHE A 29 -39.10 -23.63 6.16
N TRP A 30 -38.50 -24.77 6.49
CA TRP A 30 -37.35 -24.85 7.43
C TRP A 30 -35.97 -24.70 6.77
N LEU A 31 -35.86 -24.82 5.45
CA LEU A 31 -34.60 -24.62 4.72
C LEU A 31 -34.32 -23.12 4.46
N GLY A 32 -35.34 -22.29 4.54
CA GLY A 32 -35.20 -20.84 4.37
C GLY A 32 -34.47 -20.15 5.53
N ALA A 33 -34.70 -20.62 6.76
CA ALA A 33 -34.06 -20.07 7.95
C ALA A 33 -32.56 -20.46 8.03
N ALA A 34 -32.23 -21.71 7.66
CA ALA A 34 -30.84 -22.16 7.60
C ALA A 34 -30.05 -21.50 6.47
N ALA A 35 -30.69 -21.26 5.30
CA ALA A 35 -30.07 -20.53 4.19
C ALA A 35 -29.88 -19.06 4.51
N ALA A 36 -30.79 -18.42 5.26
CA ALA A 36 -30.63 -17.05 5.71
C ALA A 36 -29.53 -16.90 6.78
N VAL A 37 -29.39 -17.88 7.69
CA VAL A 37 -28.30 -17.90 8.67
C VAL A 37 -26.96 -18.19 8.01
N LEU A 38 -26.91 -19.11 7.03
CA LEU A 38 -25.70 -19.36 6.23
C LEU A 38 -25.34 -18.16 5.35
N ALA A 39 -26.33 -17.46 4.78
CA ALA A 39 -26.08 -16.21 4.05
C ALA A 39 -25.56 -15.10 4.98
N LEU A 40 -26.10 -14.99 6.21
CA LEU A 40 -25.60 -14.06 7.23
C LEU A 40 -24.19 -14.45 7.72
N VAL A 41 -23.90 -15.74 7.92
CA VAL A 41 -22.55 -16.19 8.31
C VAL A 41 -21.54 -16.00 7.17
N PHE A 42 -21.97 -16.20 5.90
CA PHE A 42 -21.14 -15.87 4.74
C PHE A 42 -20.90 -14.35 4.61
N LEU A 43 -21.90 -13.53 4.98
CA LEU A 43 -21.79 -12.05 4.99
C LEU A 43 -20.80 -11.54 6.06
N PHE A 44 -20.63 -12.31 7.16
CA PHE A 44 -19.66 -11.96 8.24
C PHE A 44 -18.27 -12.59 8.05
N GLN A 45 -18.09 -13.53 7.11
CA GLN A 45 -16.80 -14.17 6.84
C GLN A 45 -16.10 -13.68 5.58
N THR A 46 -16.74 -12.82 4.76
CA THR A 46 -16.09 -12.17 3.62
C THR A 46 -15.78 -10.72 4.00
N PRO A 47 -14.52 -10.33 4.17
CA PRO A 47 -14.15 -8.95 4.51
C PRO A 47 -14.45 -7.93 3.41
N ASN A 48 -15.09 -8.32 2.31
CA ASN A 48 -15.34 -7.49 1.12
C ASN A 48 -16.80 -7.55 0.63
N ILE A 49 -17.77 -7.22 1.50
CA ILE A 49 -19.06 -6.77 0.97
C ILE A 49 -18.92 -5.27 0.77
N PRO A 50 -18.89 -4.77 -0.48
CA PRO A 50 -18.89 -3.33 -0.69
C PRO A 50 -20.16 -2.78 -0.04
N LEU A 51 -20.01 -1.90 0.94
CA LEU A 51 -21.11 -1.05 1.39
C LEU A 51 -21.71 -0.37 0.16
N ILE A 52 -23.04 -0.26 0.10
CA ILE A 52 -23.72 0.32 -1.03
C ILE A 52 -23.24 1.77 -1.16
N ILE A 53 -22.40 2.01 -2.16
CA ILE A 53 -21.97 3.35 -2.54
C ILE A 53 -23.13 3.94 -3.32
N THR A 54 -23.64 5.06 -2.85
CA THR A 54 -24.82 5.72 -3.45
C THR A 54 -24.44 6.69 -4.58
N ALA A 55 -23.17 7.11 -4.64
CA ALA A 55 -22.63 7.82 -5.77
C ALA A 55 -22.71 6.95 -7.04
N LYS A 56 -23.09 7.58 -8.16
CA LYS A 56 -23.23 6.86 -9.44
C LYS A 56 -21.84 6.49 -9.96
N ALA A 57 -21.61 5.21 -10.17
CA ALA A 57 -20.40 4.75 -10.87
C ALA A 57 -20.46 5.18 -12.35
N VAL A 58 -19.42 5.85 -12.85
CA VAL A 58 -19.27 6.30 -14.24
C VAL A 58 -18.24 5.45 -14.99
N SER A 59 -17.25 4.93 -14.30
CA SER A 59 -16.33 3.91 -14.80
C SER A 59 -15.94 3.01 -13.64
N LEU A 60 -15.74 1.74 -13.88
CA LEU A 60 -15.35 0.76 -12.85
C LEU A 60 -13.96 0.23 -13.18
N SER A 61 -13.13 0.15 -12.16
CA SER A 61 -11.86 -0.56 -12.28
C SER A 61 -12.13 -2.02 -12.63
N SER A 62 -11.35 -2.58 -13.54
CA SER A 62 -11.30 -4.02 -13.70
C SER A 62 -10.64 -4.63 -12.44
N GLN A 63 -11.05 -5.85 -12.09
CA GLN A 63 -10.27 -6.66 -11.15
C GLN A 63 -8.87 -6.92 -11.72
N SER A 64 -7.92 -7.32 -10.85
CA SER A 64 -6.59 -7.72 -11.31
C SER A 64 -6.68 -8.64 -12.54
N ARG A 65 -5.94 -8.28 -13.57
CA ARG A 65 -5.83 -9.06 -14.82
C ARG A 65 -4.71 -10.09 -14.77
N LYS A 66 -3.99 -10.11 -13.65
CA LYS A 66 -2.92 -11.07 -13.41
C LYS A 66 -3.47 -12.49 -13.53
N MET A 67 -2.97 -13.24 -14.48
CA MET A 67 -3.35 -14.64 -14.64
C MET A 67 -2.83 -15.43 -13.43
N GLU A 68 -3.70 -16.21 -12.78
CA GLU A 68 -3.27 -17.15 -11.74
C GLU A 68 -2.33 -18.20 -12.34
N ARG A 69 -1.31 -18.61 -11.57
CA ARG A 69 -0.37 -19.63 -12.02
C ARG A 69 -1.10 -20.97 -12.23
N PRO A 70 -1.19 -21.45 -13.47
CA PRO A 70 -1.80 -22.73 -13.76
C PRO A 70 -0.87 -23.90 -13.36
N ASP A 71 -1.41 -25.12 -13.35
CA ASP A 71 -0.58 -26.33 -13.23
C ASP A 71 0.47 -26.35 -14.37
N VAL A 72 1.71 -26.76 -14.03
CA VAL A 72 2.85 -26.82 -15.00
C VAL A 72 2.57 -27.75 -16.20
N ARG A 73 1.58 -28.65 -16.09
CA ARG A 73 1.15 -29.55 -17.16
C ARG A 73 -0.03 -29.02 -17.97
N SER A 74 -0.52 -27.83 -17.63
CA SER A 74 -1.63 -27.19 -18.35
C SER A 74 -1.13 -26.53 -19.62
N ASP A 75 -1.92 -26.61 -20.67
CA ASP A 75 -1.71 -25.89 -21.95
C ASP A 75 -1.67 -24.34 -21.77
N LYS A 76 -2.12 -23.84 -20.61
CA LYS A 76 -2.08 -22.41 -20.25
C LYS A 76 -0.77 -22.00 -19.58
N TYR A 77 0.10 -22.97 -19.23
CA TYR A 77 1.32 -22.66 -18.47
C TYR A 77 2.30 -21.80 -19.28
N ASP A 78 2.50 -22.11 -20.55
CA ASP A 78 3.44 -21.35 -21.40
C ASP A 78 2.97 -19.90 -21.57
N LEU A 79 1.68 -19.69 -21.81
CA LEU A 79 1.11 -18.34 -21.91
C LEU A 79 1.26 -17.56 -20.60
N TRP A 80 0.96 -18.20 -19.47
CA TRP A 80 1.15 -17.60 -18.14
C TRP A 80 2.63 -17.25 -17.89
N TYR A 81 3.54 -18.15 -18.29
CA TYR A 81 4.98 -17.95 -18.11
C TYR A 81 5.49 -16.76 -18.93
N GLU A 82 5.11 -16.66 -20.20
CA GLU A 82 5.46 -15.53 -21.07
C GLU A 82 4.92 -14.21 -20.52
N GLU A 83 3.66 -14.18 -20.10
CA GLU A 83 3.02 -13.01 -19.48
C GLU A 83 3.74 -12.60 -18.19
N SER A 84 4.08 -13.56 -17.35
CA SER A 84 4.80 -13.34 -16.09
C SER A 84 6.21 -12.79 -16.33
N GLN A 85 6.95 -13.31 -17.33
CA GLN A 85 8.28 -12.81 -17.70
C GLN A 85 8.19 -11.37 -18.25
N THR A 86 7.22 -11.10 -19.11
CA THR A 86 6.99 -9.75 -19.65
C THR A 86 6.72 -8.75 -18.53
N ARG A 87 5.81 -9.09 -17.62
CA ARG A 87 5.49 -8.25 -16.45
C ARG A 87 6.72 -8.03 -15.58
N THR A 88 7.48 -9.09 -15.28
CA THR A 88 8.71 -8.99 -14.51
C THR A 88 9.72 -8.03 -15.16
N GLY A 89 9.86 -8.07 -16.48
CA GLY A 89 10.70 -7.15 -17.24
C GLY A 89 10.24 -5.70 -17.10
N ILE A 90 8.94 -5.44 -17.21
CA ILE A 90 8.36 -4.10 -17.04
C ILE A 90 8.56 -3.60 -15.61
N VAL A 91 8.24 -4.41 -14.59
CA VAL A 91 8.45 -4.05 -13.18
C VAL A 91 9.92 -3.72 -12.92
N LYS A 92 10.85 -4.55 -13.43
CA LYS A 92 12.29 -4.29 -13.30
C LYS A 92 12.69 -2.95 -13.91
N SER A 93 12.11 -2.56 -15.05
CA SER A 93 12.37 -1.25 -15.68
C SER A 93 11.77 -0.07 -14.90
N ALA A 94 10.73 -0.31 -14.10
CA ALA A 94 10.08 0.69 -13.27
C ALA A 94 10.77 0.87 -11.90
N MET A 95 11.63 -0.07 -11.49
CA MET A 95 12.20 -0.06 -10.13
C MET A 95 13.09 1.15 -9.86
N ALA A 96 13.99 1.53 -10.78
CA ALA A 96 14.86 2.68 -10.55
C ALA A 96 14.05 3.99 -10.32
N PRO A 97 13.08 4.35 -11.19
CA PRO A 97 12.17 5.47 -10.92
C PRO A 97 11.45 5.40 -9.57
N VAL A 98 10.92 4.23 -9.19
CA VAL A 98 10.22 4.07 -7.90
C VAL A 98 11.17 4.24 -6.72
N ILE A 99 12.39 3.73 -6.81
CA ILE A 99 13.43 3.88 -5.78
C ILE A 99 13.82 5.35 -5.63
N ASP A 100 14.12 6.03 -6.74
CA ASP A 100 14.51 7.43 -6.75
C ASP A 100 13.39 8.33 -6.20
N PHE A 101 12.14 8.11 -6.62
CA PHE A 101 10.97 8.79 -6.07
C PHE A 101 10.83 8.55 -4.57
N SER A 102 10.95 7.29 -4.14
CA SER A 102 10.82 6.91 -2.73
C SER A 102 11.90 7.55 -1.86
N ALA A 103 13.16 7.54 -2.31
CA ALA A 103 14.28 8.15 -1.61
C ALA A 103 14.10 9.67 -1.48
N ASN A 104 13.82 10.35 -2.61
CA ASN A 104 13.66 11.81 -2.64
C ASN A 104 12.47 12.31 -1.81
N CYS A 105 11.39 11.54 -1.71
CA CYS A 105 10.22 11.93 -0.95
C CYS A 105 10.32 11.54 0.53
N SER A 106 10.92 10.39 0.88
CA SER A 106 10.90 9.87 2.26
C SER A 106 11.51 10.84 3.26
N ALA A 107 12.66 11.44 2.95
CA ALA A 107 13.26 12.44 3.83
C ALA A 107 12.33 13.64 4.07
N LYS A 108 11.68 14.15 3.01
CA LYS A 108 10.77 15.31 3.10
C LYS A 108 9.48 15.02 3.83
N VAL A 109 9.00 13.78 3.72
CA VAL A 109 7.71 13.34 4.28
C VAL A 109 7.85 12.88 5.74
N LEU A 110 8.95 12.21 6.08
CA LEU A 110 9.14 11.56 7.37
C LEU A 110 10.00 12.35 8.35
N SER A 111 10.89 13.24 7.88
CA SER A 111 11.73 14.07 8.75
C SER A 111 10.89 15.04 9.56
N GLY A 112 11.36 15.34 10.76
CA GLY A 112 10.73 16.32 11.65
C GLY A 112 11.32 16.27 13.05
N THR A 113 11.25 17.43 13.71
CA THR A 113 11.79 17.64 15.07
C THR A 113 10.84 17.21 16.17
N ASP A 114 9.62 16.77 15.82
CA ASP A 114 8.65 16.27 16.78
C ASP A 114 8.89 14.79 17.08
N ALA A 115 8.53 14.35 18.28
CA ALA A 115 8.64 12.95 18.72
C ALA A 115 7.56 12.03 18.10
N ASN A 116 6.82 12.49 17.09
CA ASN A 116 5.74 11.71 16.49
C ASN A 116 6.27 10.59 15.61
N ASN A 117 5.62 9.45 15.70
CA ASN A 117 5.78 8.38 14.73
C ASN A 117 5.21 8.80 13.38
N ARG A 118 5.87 8.42 12.30
CA ARG A 118 5.39 8.68 10.94
C ARG A 118 5.50 7.44 10.09
N VAL A 119 4.54 7.26 9.19
CA VAL A 119 4.57 6.20 8.19
C VAL A 119 3.87 6.68 6.92
N TRP A 120 4.46 6.37 5.78
CA TRP A 120 3.88 6.65 4.48
C TRP A 120 4.08 5.48 3.52
N SER A 121 3.36 5.48 2.41
CA SER A 121 3.49 4.47 1.37
C SER A 121 4.03 5.11 0.08
N PRO A 122 5.32 4.88 -0.27
CA PRO A 122 5.91 5.40 -1.49
C PRO A 122 5.18 4.93 -2.75
N ILE A 123 4.89 3.64 -2.87
CA ILE A 123 4.22 3.09 -4.05
C ILE A 123 2.81 3.65 -4.23
N ASN A 124 2.08 3.86 -3.13
CA ASN A 124 0.74 4.43 -3.19
C ASN A 124 0.79 5.90 -3.66
N ALA A 125 1.75 6.69 -3.17
CA ALA A 125 1.97 8.07 -3.61
C ALA A 125 2.42 8.12 -5.08
N TYR A 126 3.33 7.24 -5.50
CA TYR A 126 3.75 7.11 -6.90
C TYR A 126 2.55 6.89 -7.84
N LEU A 127 1.68 5.92 -7.50
CA LEU A 127 0.49 5.61 -8.30
C LEU A 127 -0.55 6.74 -8.26
N ALA A 128 -0.74 7.42 -7.14
CA ALA A 128 -1.63 8.58 -7.04
C ALA A 128 -1.16 9.74 -7.91
N LEU A 129 0.14 10.02 -7.95
CA LEU A 129 0.72 11.02 -8.87
C LEU A 129 0.62 10.59 -10.33
N ALA A 130 0.78 9.31 -10.62
CA ALA A 130 0.60 8.78 -11.98
C ALA A 130 -0.84 8.96 -12.47
N ILE A 131 -1.85 8.74 -11.62
CA ILE A 131 -3.26 9.06 -11.90
C ILE A 131 -3.44 10.57 -12.13
N THR A 132 -2.81 11.40 -11.29
CA THR A 132 -2.89 12.87 -11.40
C THR A 132 -2.28 13.37 -12.70
N ALA A 133 -1.18 12.76 -13.17
CA ALA A 133 -0.56 13.10 -14.46
C ALA A 133 -1.49 12.85 -15.66
N GLU A 134 -2.35 11.80 -15.61
CA GLU A 134 -3.37 11.56 -16.65
C GLU A 134 -4.46 12.64 -16.66
N LEU A 135 -4.82 13.16 -15.49
CA LEU A 135 -5.89 14.15 -15.34
C LEU A 135 -5.44 15.58 -15.75
N THR A 136 -4.14 15.82 -15.77
CA THR A 136 -3.52 17.13 -16.03
C THR A 136 -2.97 17.24 -17.45
N ASP A 137 -2.47 18.42 -17.81
CA ASP A 137 -1.76 18.67 -19.07
C ASP A 137 -0.57 19.62 -18.88
N GLY A 138 0.07 19.98 -19.98
CA GLY A 138 1.12 21.00 -20.05
C GLY A 138 2.28 20.74 -19.10
N GLU A 139 2.74 21.80 -18.45
CA GLU A 139 3.94 21.76 -17.59
C GLU A 139 3.73 20.91 -16.33
N ASN A 140 2.53 20.95 -15.74
CA ASN A 140 2.22 20.13 -14.56
C ASN A 140 2.35 18.63 -14.84
N ARG A 141 1.80 18.16 -15.97
CA ARG A 141 1.98 16.76 -16.41
C ARG A 141 3.45 16.43 -16.61
N GLN A 142 4.17 17.29 -17.34
CA GLN A 142 5.58 17.06 -17.63
C GLN A 142 6.40 16.95 -16.33
N ARG A 143 6.19 17.83 -15.37
CA ARG A 143 6.84 17.78 -14.06
C ARG A 143 6.53 16.50 -13.28
N MET A 144 5.28 16.05 -13.29
CA MET A 144 4.92 14.77 -12.67
C MET A 144 5.62 13.60 -13.35
N MET A 145 5.64 13.58 -14.68
CA MET A 145 6.30 12.51 -15.45
C MET A 145 7.81 12.49 -15.19
N GLU A 146 8.47 13.67 -15.11
CA GLU A 146 9.87 13.78 -14.73
C GLU A 146 10.12 13.22 -13.33
N LEU A 147 9.28 13.56 -12.34
CA LEU A 147 9.36 13.06 -10.97
C LEU A 147 9.13 11.53 -10.90
N LEU A 148 8.24 11.00 -11.74
CA LEU A 148 7.94 9.58 -11.86
C LEU A 148 8.95 8.83 -12.75
N GLY A 149 9.95 9.51 -13.32
CA GLY A 149 11.01 8.91 -14.14
C GLY A 149 10.52 8.29 -15.45
N VAL A 150 9.57 8.95 -16.11
CA VAL A 150 9.03 8.55 -17.42
C VAL A 150 8.95 9.73 -18.38
N THR A 151 8.97 9.47 -19.69
CA THR A 151 8.89 10.50 -20.72
C THR A 151 7.57 10.49 -21.49
N GLU A 152 6.88 9.34 -21.52
CA GLU A 152 5.65 9.15 -22.28
C GLU A 152 4.53 8.58 -21.40
N LEU A 153 3.28 9.02 -21.63
CA LEU A 153 2.11 8.52 -20.87
C LEU A 153 1.90 7.01 -21.05
N ASP A 154 2.13 6.47 -22.24
CA ASP A 154 1.96 5.04 -22.48
C ASP A 154 2.98 4.18 -21.71
N GLU A 155 4.18 4.72 -21.52
CA GLU A 155 5.17 4.13 -20.63
C GLU A 155 4.69 4.16 -19.18
N LEU A 156 4.16 5.30 -18.73
CA LEU A 156 3.62 5.46 -17.37
C LEU A 156 2.47 4.48 -17.11
N ARG A 157 1.50 4.37 -18.03
CA ARG A 157 0.39 3.44 -17.99
C ARG A 157 0.84 2.00 -17.84
N THR A 158 1.81 1.62 -18.66
CA THR A 158 2.37 0.26 -18.68
C THR A 158 3.07 -0.07 -17.36
N LYS A 159 3.93 0.82 -16.88
CA LYS A 159 4.65 0.67 -15.61
C LYS A 159 3.72 0.66 -14.41
N ALA A 160 2.79 1.61 -14.33
CA ALA A 160 1.82 1.70 -13.23
C ALA A 160 0.94 0.45 -13.13
N SER A 161 0.43 -0.04 -14.27
CA SER A 161 -0.36 -1.28 -14.32
C SER A 161 0.45 -2.48 -13.83
N ALA A 162 1.70 -2.64 -14.30
CA ALA A 162 2.56 -3.75 -13.91
C ALA A 162 2.95 -3.68 -12.41
N LEU A 163 3.25 -2.49 -11.89
CA LEU A 163 3.54 -2.27 -10.47
C LEU A 163 2.34 -2.61 -9.60
N TRP A 164 1.15 -2.11 -9.97
CA TRP A 164 -0.09 -2.41 -9.25
C TRP A 164 -0.36 -3.92 -9.20
N GLU A 165 -0.29 -4.61 -10.34
CA GLU A 165 -0.50 -6.06 -10.42
C GLU A 165 0.58 -6.86 -9.68
N GLN A 166 1.82 -6.35 -9.61
CA GLN A 166 2.90 -7.01 -8.86
C GLN A 166 2.66 -6.96 -7.36
N VAL A 167 2.18 -5.80 -6.87
CA VAL A 167 1.90 -5.58 -5.45
C VAL A 167 0.58 -6.24 -5.03
N TYR A 168 -0.43 -6.26 -5.92
CA TYR A 168 -1.75 -6.78 -5.56
C TYR A 168 -1.70 -8.26 -5.20
N GLN A 169 -2.11 -8.58 -3.98
CA GLN A 169 -2.19 -9.92 -3.43
C GLN A 169 -3.38 -10.01 -2.48
N ASP A 170 -4.22 -11.04 -2.67
CA ASP A 170 -5.34 -11.35 -1.79
C ASP A 170 -5.58 -12.86 -1.82
N ASN A 171 -4.71 -13.61 -1.15
CA ASN A 171 -4.77 -15.09 -1.12
C ASN A 171 -5.13 -15.65 0.26
N GLY A 172 -5.56 -14.78 1.19
CA GLY A 172 -5.95 -15.15 2.55
C GLY A 172 -4.79 -15.37 3.53
N LYS A 173 -3.54 -15.46 3.04
CA LYS A 173 -2.32 -15.53 3.87
C LYS A 173 -1.59 -14.20 3.92
N GLU A 174 -1.45 -13.60 2.77
CA GLU A 174 -1.00 -12.24 2.61
C GLU A 174 -2.09 -11.43 1.92
N ILE A 175 -2.29 -10.24 2.41
CA ILE A 175 -3.17 -9.24 1.82
C ILE A 175 -2.31 -8.01 1.51
N SER A 176 -2.23 -7.66 0.24
CA SER A 176 -1.60 -6.44 -0.25
C SER A 176 -2.53 -5.84 -1.30
N VAL A 177 -3.45 -4.99 -0.86
CA VAL A 177 -4.50 -4.43 -1.71
C VAL A 177 -4.27 -2.94 -1.86
N LEU A 178 -3.86 -2.56 -3.07
CA LEU A 178 -3.86 -1.18 -3.53
C LEU A 178 -5.23 -0.85 -4.10
N ALA A 179 -5.84 0.23 -3.66
CA ALA A 179 -7.13 0.67 -4.18
C ALA A 179 -7.14 2.17 -4.44
N ASN A 180 -7.62 2.54 -5.63
CA ASN A 180 -7.74 3.91 -6.07
C ASN A 180 -9.20 4.24 -6.41
N SER A 181 -9.67 5.41 -6.01
CA SER A 181 -10.97 5.93 -6.43
C SER A 181 -10.92 7.41 -6.73
N LEU A 182 -11.55 7.80 -7.83
CA LEU A 182 -11.74 9.18 -8.22
C LEU A 182 -13.22 9.54 -8.03
N TRP A 183 -13.48 10.60 -7.29
CA TRP A 183 -14.81 11.12 -6.99
C TRP A 183 -14.98 12.46 -7.69
N LEU A 184 -16.02 12.60 -8.48
CA LEU A 184 -16.26 13.70 -9.39
C LEU A 184 -17.56 14.42 -8.99
N ASP A 185 -17.56 15.76 -9.07
CA ASP A 185 -18.76 16.53 -8.85
C ASP A 185 -19.78 16.28 -9.97
N ASN A 186 -21.07 16.15 -9.61
CA ASN A 186 -22.13 15.81 -10.55
C ASN A 186 -22.63 17.01 -11.38
N ASN A 187 -22.18 18.22 -11.11
CA ASN A 187 -22.53 19.44 -11.85
C ASN A 187 -21.62 19.71 -13.05
N LEU A 188 -20.56 18.91 -13.24
CA LEU A 188 -19.59 19.07 -14.31
C LEU A 188 -19.60 17.87 -15.26
N THR A 189 -19.09 18.11 -16.46
CA THR A 189 -18.90 17.07 -17.48
C THR A 189 -17.43 16.69 -17.56
N TYR A 190 -17.18 15.39 -17.58
CA TYR A 190 -15.85 14.83 -17.60
C TYR A 190 -15.59 14.03 -18.88
N GLN A 191 -14.32 13.98 -19.30
CA GLN A 191 -13.89 13.26 -20.50
C GLN A 191 -13.90 11.75 -20.22
N GLN A 192 -14.88 11.02 -20.80
CA GLN A 192 -15.07 9.59 -20.55
C GLN A 192 -13.82 8.77 -20.92
N GLU A 193 -13.11 9.14 -21.99
CA GLU A 193 -11.89 8.45 -22.42
C GLU A 193 -10.82 8.44 -21.33
N VAL A 194 -10.63 9.59 -20.64
CA VAL A 194 -9.67 9.68 -19.52
C VAL A 194 -10.12 8.79 -18.36
N LEU A 195 -11.42 8.79 -18.03
CA LEU A 195 -11.94 7.95 -16.95
C LEU A 195 -11.76 6.45 -17.25
N ASP A 196 -11.93 6.05 -18.51
CA ASP A 196 -11.72 4.68 -18.95
C ASP A 196 -10.23 4.29 -18.91
N ILE A 197 -9.31 5.20 -19.26
CA ILE A 197 -7.86 5.04 -19.08
C ILE A 197 -7.53 4.79 -17.61
N LEU A 198 -8.08 5.61 -16.69
CA LEU A 198 -7.85 5.43 -15.27
C LEU A 198 -8.34 4.08 -14.74
N ALA A 199 -9.53 3.68 -15.16
CA ALA A 199 -10.08 2.39 -14.76
C ALA A 199 -9.26 1.22 -15.32
N TYR A 200 -8.78 1.33 -16.56
CA TYR A 200 -8.07 0.25 -17.23
C TYR A 200 -6.60 0.14 -16.80
N HIS A 201 -5.85 1.23 -16.77
CA HIS A 201 -4.40 1.20 -16.52
C HIS A 201 -4.01 1.37 -15.05
N TYR A 202 -4.84 2.07 -14.25
CA TYR A 202 -4.53 2.38 -12.85
C TYR A 202 -5.48 1.70 -11.86
N TYR A 203 -6.38 0.84 -12.34
CA TYR A 203 -7.35 0.12 -11.51
C TYR A 203 -8.19 1.06 -10.64
N THR A 204 -8.45 2.28 -11.14
CA THR A 204 -9.18 3.32 -10.44
C THR A 204 -10.70 3.17 -10.64
N SER A 205 -11.43 3.06 -9.54
CA SER A 205 -12.90 3.15 -9.58
C SER A 205 -13.33 4.61 -9.61
N VAL A 206 -14.20 4.99 -10.54
CA VAL A 206 -14.65 6.36 -10.70
C VAL A 206 -16.12 6.49 -10.31
N TYR A 207 -16.41 7.46 -9.46
CA TYR A 207 -17.74 7.75 -8.94
C TYR A 207 -18.09 9.22 -9.19
N GLN A 208 -19.39 9.50 -9.35
CA GLN A 208 -19.92 10.84 -9.50
C GLN A 208 -20.98 11.10 -8.44
N GLY A 209 -20.92 12.25 -7.76
CA GLY A 209 -21.83 12.62 -6.70
C GLY A 209 -21.77 14.11 -6.39
N ASP A 210 -22.57 14.55 -5.44
CA ASP A 210 -22.57 15.93 -4.90
C ASP A 210 -21.42 16.03 -3.88
N LEU A 211 -20.22 16.47 -4.35
CA LEU A 211 -19.04 16.60 -3.51
C LEU A 211 -19.29 17.60 -2.37
N GLY A 212 -18.72 17.33 -1.20
CA GLY A 212 -18.94 18.13 0.01
C GLY A 212 -20.27 17.82 0.72
N SER A 213 -21.23 17.13 0.07
CA SER A 213 -22.42 16.69 0.78
C SER A 213 -22.09 15.63 1.85
N GLY A 214 -22.82 15.68 2.98
CA GLY A 214 -22.64 14.67 4.03
C GLY A 214 -22.93 13.23 3.57
N ARG A 215 -23.59 13.05 2.43
CA ARG A 215 -23.84 11.74 1.83
C ARG A 215 -22.59 11.24 1.11
N THR A 216 -22.01 12.03 0.22
CA THR A 216 -20.79 11.68 -0.53
C THR A 216 -19.59 11.52 0.41
N ASN A 217 -19.47 12.37 1.43
CA ASN A 217 -18.44 12.22 2.46
C ASN A 217 -18.55 10.87 3.18
N ARG A 218 -19.76 10.39 3.50
CA ARG A 218 -19.97 9.05 4.07
C ARG A 218 -19.65 7.94 3.08
N ASP A 219 -19.96 8.12 1.79
CA ASP A 219 -19.64 7.12 0.76
C ASP A 219 -18.12 6.97 0.58
N ILE A 220 -17.37 8.07 0.58
CA ILE A 220 -15.89 8.08 0.56
C ILE A 220 -15.35 7.40 1.82
N ALA A 221 -15.85 7.76 2.98
CA ALA A 221 -15.45 7.17 4.27
C ALA A 221 -15.70 5.66 4.32
N ASN A 222 -16.84 5.21 3.80
CA ASN A 222 -17.18 3.79 3.70
C ASN A 222 -16.28 3.07 2.70
N TRP A 223 -15.96 3.69 1.55
CA TRP A 223 -15.03 3.13 0.58
C TRP A 223 -13.64 2.95 1.21
N LEU A 224 -13.09 3.98 1.86
CA LEU A 224 -11.80 3.93 2.57
C LEU A 224 -11.78 2.82 3.63
N ARG A 225 -12.83 2.73 4.45
CA ARG A 225 -12.96 1.69 5.49
C ARG A 225 -12.90 0.29 4.89
N ASN A 226 -13.61 0.07 3.79
CA ASN A 226 -13.67 -1.24 3.15
C ASN A 226 -12.33 -1.62 2.54
N GLN A 227 -11.66 -0.69 1.84
CA GLN A 227 -10.38 -0.96 1.18
C GLN A 227 -9.22 -1.17 2.18
N THR A 228 -9.35 -0.69 3.41
CA THR A 228 -8.32 -0.80 4.43
C THR A 228 -8.61 -1.85 5.51
N GLY A 229 -9.61 -2.71 5.29
CA GLY A 229 -10.00 -3.74 6.26
C GLY A 229 -10.35 -3.17 7.65
N GLY A 230 -10.81 -1.91 7.72
CA GLY A 230 -11.13 -1.19 8.96
C GLY A 230 -9.92 -0.64 9.72
N LEU A 231 -8.70 -0.77 9.23
CA LEU A 231 -7.50 -0.26 9.90
C LEU A 231 -7.54 1.25 10.15
N LEU A 232 -8.19 1.99 9.25
CA LEU A 232 -8.31 3.45 9.32
C LEU A 232 -9.65 3.93 9.88
N ASP A 233 -10.42 3.10 10.58
CA ASP A 233 -11.78 3.43 11.05
C ASP A 233 -11.86 4.74 11.84
N LYS A 234 -10.90 5.02 12.71
CA LYS A 234 -10.89 6.26 13.50
C LYS A 234 -10.71 7.52 12.62
N ARG A 235 -10.04 7.41 11.48
CA ARG A 235 -9.75 8.51 10.55
C ARG A 235 -10.84 8.68 9.51
N THR A 236 -11.42 7.59 9.05
CA THR A 236 -12.50 7.63 8.04
C THR A 236 -13.74 8.34 8.54
N SER A 237 -13.93 8.48 9.84
CA SER A 237 -15.03 9.25 10.42
C SER A 237 -14.89 10.78 10.25
N SER A 238 -13.72 11.27 9.84
CA SER A 238 -13.42 12.70 9.67
C SER A 238 -13.32 13.14 8.21
N VAL A 239 -13.70 12.31 7.25
CA VAL A 239 -13.74 12.72 5.83
C VAL A 239 -14.69 13.89 5.65
N ASN A 240 -14.12 15.00 5.20
CA ASN A 240 -14.85 16.24 4.95
C ASN A 240 -14.30 16.94 3.70
N ILE A 241 -14.90 16.63 2.56
CA ILE A 241 -14.53 17.23 1.28
C ILE A 241 -15.17 18.61 1.17
N SER A 242 -14.42 19.58 0.63
CA SER A 242 -14.95 20.91 0.36
C SER A 242 -16.17 20.86 -0.57
N PRO A 243 -17.25 21.62 -0.31
CA PRO A 243 -18.35 21.76 -1.25
C PRO A 243 -17.94 22.40 -2.59
N GLU A 244 -16.75 23.01 -2.64
CA GLU A 244 -16.21 23.63 -3.85
C GLU A 244 -15.30 22.65 -4.63
N ALA A 245 -15.08 21.43 -4.09
CA ALA A 245 -14.28 20.44 -4.76
C ALA A 245 -14.91 19.98 -6.07
N VAL A 246 -14.11 19.94 -7.12
CA VAL A 246 -14.48 19.47 -8.45
C VAL A 246 -14.21 17.97 -8.59
N LEU A 247 -13.10 17.54 -8.03
CA LEU A 247 -12.68 16.14 -8.01
C LEU A 247 -11.92 15.83 -6.70
N THR A 248 -11.97 14.58 -6.29
CA THR A 248 -11.21 14.08 -5.14
C THR A 248 -10.66 12.70 -5.48
N LEU A 249 -9.35 12.53 -5.36
CA LEU A 249 -8.67 11.24 -5.49
C LEU A 249 -8.46 10.65 -4.09
N ALA A 250 -8.94 9.43 -3.89
CA ALA A 250 -8.63 8.66 -2.69
C ALA A 250 -7.84 7.40 -3.08
N SER A 251 -6.69 7.24 -2.49
CA SER A 251 -5.77 6.12 -2.73
C SER A 251 -5.38 5.49 -1.41
N THR A 252 -5.42 4.16 -1.34
CA THR A 252 -5.12 3.41 -0.13
C THR A 252 -4.27 2.19 -0.43
N ILE A 253 -3.53 1.74 0.58
CA ILE A 253 -2.92 0.42 0.59
C ILE A 253 -3.25 -0.28 1.91
N TYR A 254 -3.73 -1.51 1.80
CA TYR A 254 -3.92 -2.42 2.92
C TYR A 254 -2.94 -3.58 2.80
N PHE A 255 -2.10 -3.75 3.81
CA PHE A 255 -1.10 -4.81 3.85
C PHE A 255 -1.23 -5.61 5.14
N GLN A 256 -1.20 -6.92 5.00
CA GLN A 256 -1.14 -7.87 6.10
C GLN A 256 -0.30 -9.07 5.66
N SER A 257 0.70 -9.45 6.46
CA SER A 257 1.54 -10.61 6.19
C SER A 257 2.09 -11.18 7.49
N GLN A 258 2.42 -12.47 7.50
CA GLN A 258 3.01 -13.15 8.64
C GLN A 258 4.54 -13.15 8.53
N TRP A 259 5.22 -13.21 9.68
CA TRP A 259 6.65 -13.50 9.67
C TRP A 259 6.89 -14.92 9.12
N ASP A 260 7.87 -15.08 8.24
CA ASP A 260 8.35 -16.40 7.80
C ASP A 260 8.76 -17.26 9.00
N ASP A 261 9.37 -16.62 9.99
CA ASP A 261 9.74 -17.21 11.26
C ASP A 261 9.23 -16.30 12.39
N LYS A 262 8.13 -16.71 13.05
CA LYS A 262 7.41 -15.93 14.06
C LYS A 262 8.22 -15.71 15.33
N PHE A 263 7.91 -14.63 16.02
CA PHE A 263 8.38 -14.44 17.39
C PHE A 263 7.60 -15.34 18.34
N GLN A 264 8.23 -15.74 19.44
CA GLN A 264 7.60 -16.49 20.51
C GLN A 264 7.22 -15.52 21.63
N SER A 265 5.95 -15.42 21.97
CA SER A 265 5.48 -14.53 23.05
C SER A 265 6.11 -14.83 24.40
N SER A 266 6.53 -16.09 24.64
CA SER A 266 7.28 -16.48 25.83
C SER A 266 8.67 -15.84 25.95
N ASN A 267 9.21 -15.32 24.85
CA ASN A 267 10.51 -14.63 24.80
C ASN A 267 10.38 -13.11 24.94
N ASN A 268 9.16 -12.59 25.02
CA ASN A 268 8.95 -11.17 25.24
C ASN A 268 9.49 -10.71 26.57
N SER A 269 9.94 -9.47 26.61
CA SER A 269 10.37 -8.84 27.87
C SER A 269 10.05 -7.34 27.84
N GLU A 270 9.76 -6.78 29.00
CA GLU A 270 9.68 -5.34 29.19
C GLU A 270 11.08 -4.74 29.17
N LYS A 271 11.32 -3.73 28.34
CA LYS A 271 12.56 -2.98 28.25
C LYS A 271 12.26 -1.50 28.09
N THR A 272 13.25 -0.68 28.42
CA THR A 272 13.21 0.75 28.18
C THR A 272 13.48 1.04 26.70
N PHE A 273 12.65 1.87 26.12
CA PHE A 273 12.88 2.52 24.83
C PHE A 273 13.23 3.99 25.12
N HIS A 274 14.36 4.46 24.59
CA HIS A 274 14.88 5.81 24.78
C HIS A 274 14.33 6.75 23.73
N ALA A 275 13.07 7.21 23.90
CA ALA A 275 12.44 8.16 23.02
C ALA A 275 13.01 9.58 23.20
N ALA A 276 12.86 10.44 22.18
CA ALA A 276 13.39 11.81 22.23
C ALA A 276 12.78 12.67 23.34
N ASP A 277 11.55 12.36 23.75
CA ASP A 277 10.79 13.06 24.81
C ASP A 277 10.87 12.36 26.18
N GLY A 278 11.61 11.25 26.28
CA GLY A 278 11.89 10.52 27.52
C GLY A 278 11.77 9.02 27.40
N ASP A 279 12.22 8.32 28.41
CA ASP A 279 12.23 6.87 28.49
C ASP A 279 10.83 6.28 28.59
N VAL A 280 10.57 5.24 27.79
CA VAL A 280 9.27 4.52 27.74
C VAL A 280 9.50 3.05 28.04
N LEU A 281 8.75 2.49 28.98
CA LEU A 281 8.75 1.05 29.23
C LEU A 281 7.73 0.39 28.29
N CYS A 282 8.22 -0.52 27.44
CA CYS A 282 7.35 -1.22 26.47
C CYS A 282 7.77 -2.68 26.25
N THR A 283 6.89 -3.45 25.63
CA THR A 283 7.12 -4.88 25.37
C THR A 283 7.99 -5.06 24.14
N PHE A 284 9.13 -5.71 24.30
CA PHE A 284 10.02 -6.14 23.22
C PHE A 284 9.80 -7.61 22.87
N MET A 285 9.66 -7.89 21.59
CA MET A 285 9.74 -9.22 21.00
C MET A 285 11.21 -9.60 20.82
N ASN A 286 11.64 -10.74 21.33
CA ASN A 286 13.04 -11.15 21.28
C ASN A 286 13.22 -12.44 20.48
N LYS A 287 14.32 -12.48 19.70
CA LYS A 287 14.65 -13.65 18.87
C LYS A 287 16.15 -13.80 18.71
N LYS A 288 16.64 -15.06 18.76
CA LYS A 288 18.03 -15.40 18.47
C LYS A 288 18.10 -16.02 17.07
N LEU A 289 18.76 -15.31 16.16
CA LEU A 289 18.92 -15.73 14.78
C LEU A 289 20.33 -16.30 14.59
N ALA A 290 20.41 -17.60 14.33
CA ALA A 290 21.68 -18.31 14.23
C ALA A 290 22.50 -17.91 13.01
N LYS A 291 21.84 -17.35 11.97
CA LYS A 291 22.47 -16.96 10.71
C LYS A 291 21.58 -15.94 9.99
N MET A 292 22.01 -14.70 10.00
CA MET A 292 21.31 -13.58 9.35
C MET A 292 22.31 -12.63 8.70
N ASN A 293 21.95 -12.01 7.60
CA ASN A 293 22.72 -10.89 7.07
C ASN A 293 22.46 -9.67 7.94
N TYR A 294 23.52 -9.12 8.47
CA TYR A 294 23.58 -7.81 9.09
C TYR A 294 24.16 -6.85 8.06
N TYR A 295 23.51 -5.72 7.85
CA TYR A 295 23.90 -4.68 6.91
C TYR A 295 24.30 -3.42 7.69
N TRP A 296 25.21 -2.61 7.15
CA TRP A 296 25.58 -1.32 7.75
C TRP A 296 26.01 -0.32 6.68
N ALA A 297 25.86 0.95 6.99
CA ALA A 297 26.44 2.07 6.28
C ALA A 297 27.14 3.00 7.28
N GLU A 298 27.43 4.24 6.89
CA GLU A 298 28.16 5.19 7.74
C GLU A 298 27.38 5.58 9.00
N ASP A 299 26.03 5.63 8.91
CA ASP A 299 25.16 6.21 9.93
C ASP A 299 24.22 5.20 10.60
N TYR A 300 24.21 3.92 10.16
CA TYR A 300 23.23 2.95 10.66
C TYR A 300 23.64 1.49 10.50
N GLY A 301 23.03 0.64 11.33
CA GLY A 301 22.96 -0.80 11.13
C GLY A 301 21.56 -1.26 10.75
N ALA A 302 21.43 -2.39 10.02
CA ALA A 302 20.13 -2.88 9.58
C ALA A 302 20.03 -4.40 9.54
N VAL A 303 18.81 -4.90 9.76
CA VAL A 303 18.43 -6.31 9.59
C VAL A 303 17.14 -6.43 8.81
N ARG A 304 16.98 -7.55 8.06
CA ARG A 304 15.79 -7.88 7.29
C ARG A 304 15.13 -9.13 7.85
N LEU A 305 13.86 -9.04 8.22
CA LEU A 305 13.03 -10.21 8.50
C LEU A 305 12.13 -10.54 7.31
N GLY A 306 12.08 -11.83 6.94
CA GLY A 306 11.17 -12.33 5.92
C GLY A 306 9.72 -12.28 6.39
N LEU A 307 8.86 -11.92 5.47
CA LEU A 307 7.42 -12.03 5.52
C LEU A 307 6.98 -12.98 4.41
N GLU A 308 5.78 -13.56 4.51
CA GLU A 308 5.27 -14.47 3.47
C GLU A 308 5.26 -13.81 2.07
N ASN A 309 5.30 -14.65 1.02
CA ASN A 309 5.19 -14.28 -0.40
C ASN A 309 6.23 -13.27 -0.91
N SER A 310 7.51 -13.42 -0.51
CA SER A 310 8.60 -12.53 -0.93
C SER A 310 8.47 -11.09 -0.44
N SER A 311 7.71 -10.90 0.62
CA SER A 311 7.67 -9.64 1.36
C SER A 311 8.73 -9.64 2.46
N SER A 312 9.14 -8.47 2.91
CA SER A 312 10.15 -8.32 3.95
C SER A 312 9.90 -7.07 4.78
N MET A 313 10.26 -7.14 6.05
CA MET A 313 10.37 -5.97 6.90
C MET A 313 11.82 -5.71 7.29
N TRP A 314 12.25 -4.51 7.06
CA TRP A 314 13.55 -3.99 7.40
C TRP A 314 13.47 -3.16 8.66
N PHE A 315 14.43 -3.34 9.53
CA PHE A 315 14.69 -2.49 10.70
C PHE A 315 16.03 -1.84 10.52
N ILE A 316 16.07 -0.52 10.57
CA ILE A 316 17.25 0.31 10.31
C ILE A 316 17.46 1.18 11.55
N LEU A 317 18.49 0.88 12.30
CA LEU A 317 18.81 1.53 13.57
C LEU A 317 19.94 2.53 13.35
N PRO A 318 19.71 3.84 13.56
CA PRO A 318 20.81 4.81 13.55
C PRO A 318 21.88 4.43 14.56
N ASP A 319 23.15 4.76 14.30
CA ASP A 319 24.23 4.64 15.27
C ASP A 319 23.99 5.56 16.49
N GLU A 320 24.72 5.37 17.58
CA GLU A 320 24.43 6.05 18.88
C GLU A 320 24.48 7.57 18.81
N ASP A 321 25.28 8.13 17.89
CA ASP A 321 25.44 9.57 17.65
C ASP A 321 24.63 10.10 16.47
N LYS A 322 23.76 9.26 15.90
CA LYS A 322 22.95 9.54 14.71
C LYS A 322 21.46 9.54 14.99
N THR A 323 20.70 10.13 14.11
CA THR A 323 19.25 10.26 14.19
C THR A 323 18.53 9.54 13.04
N VAL A 324 17.23 9.39 13.14
CA VAL A 324 16.40 8.89 12.02
C VAL A 324 16.48 9.80 10.80
N ASP A 325 16.67 11.12 10.99
CA ASP A 325 16.81 12.07 9.91
C ASP A 325 18.15 11.92 9.15
N ASP A 326 19.22 11.51 9.82
CA ASP A 326 20.49 11.18 9.17
C ASP A 326 20.31 9.97 8.25
N VAL A 327 19.63 8.92 8.71
CA VAL A 327 19.29 7.75 7.88
C VAL A 327 18.40 8.13 6.71
N LEU A 328 17.34 8.91 6.92
CA LEU A 328 16.40 9.30 5.87
C LEU A 328 17.05 10.22 4.81
N SER A 329 18.05 10.99 5.21
CA SER A 329 18.82 11.86 4.32
C SER A 329 19.86 11.12 3.48
N SER A 330 20.28 9.93 3.94
CA SER A 330 21.10 9.00 3.19
C SER A 330 20.23 8.26 2.15
N ASN A 331 20.57 8.32 0.87
CA ASN A 331 19.85 7.58 -0.17
C ASN A 331 20.16 6.07 -0.15
N ASP A 332 21.17 5.64 0.61
CA ASP A 332 21.69 4.27 0.60
C ASP A 332 20.72 3.25 1.18
N TYR A 333 19.96 3.64 2.22
CA TYR A 333 18.99 2.73 2.83
C TYR A 333 17.90 2.28 1.86
N MET A 334 17.43 3.17 0.97
CA MET A 334 16.40 2.81 0.00
C MET A 334 16.94 1.84 -1.05
N ALA A 335 18.17 2.03 -1.51
CA ALA A 335 18.86 1.07 -2.37
C ALA A 335 19.04 -0.29 -1.68
N MET A 336 19.43 -0.30 -0.40
CA MET A 336 19.59 -1.52 0.41
C MET A 336 18.26 -2.28 0.54
N VAL A 337 17.16 -1.62 0.93
CA VAL A 337 15.88 -2.29 1.21
C VAL A 337 15.21 -2.81 -0.07
N THR A 338 15.51 -2.23 -1.22
CA THR A 338 14.93 -2.62 -2.52
C THR A 338 15.81 -3.59 -3.30
N ASN A 339 17.13 -3.59 -3.09
CA ASN A 339 18.08 -4.46 -3.79
C ASN A 339 19.27 -4.85 -2.91
N SER A 340 19.00 -5.55 -1.82
CA SER A 340 20.04 -5.96 -0.86
C SER A 340 21.12 -6.86 -1.45
N ASP A 341 20.85 -7.56 -2.55
CA ASP A 341 21.83 -8.43 -3.21
C ASP A 341 22.90 -7.64 -3.99
N ALA A 342 22.59 -6.38 -4.36
CA ALA A 342 23.54 -5.46 -4.99
C ALA A 342 24.19 -4.49 -3.98
N PHE A 343 23.86 -4.59 -2.69
CA PHE A 343 24.50 -3.79 -1.66
C PHE A 343 25.96 -4.23 -1.50
N PRO A 344 26.94 -3.31 -1.27
CA PRO A 344 28.36 -3.63 -1.28
C PRO A 344 28.71 -4.81 -0.33
N GLU A 345 29.55 -5.73 -0.78
CA GLU A 345 29.95 -6.91 0.01
C GLU A 345 30.65 -6.53 1.32
N GLU A 346 31.37 -5.40 1.35
CA GLU A 346 32.02 -4.86 2.52
C GLU A 346 31.02 -4.30 3.56
N ASN A 347 29.77 -4.04 3.17
CA ASN A 347 28.74 -3.43 3.99
C ASN A 347 27.65 -4.42 4.45
N HIS A 348 27.90 -5.73 4.30
CA HIS A 348 27.05 -6.74 4.92
C HIS A 348 27.82 -8.01 5.26
N LYS A 349 27.35 -8.70 6.29
CA LYS A 349 27.98 -9.94 6.76
C LYS A 349 26.96 -10.88 7.38
N ARG A 350 27.12 -12.17 7.14
CA ARG A 350 26.37 -13.18 7.89
C ARG A 350 26.88 -13.31 9.32
N MET A 351 25.97 -13.06 10.26
CA MET A 351 26.25 -13.06 11.69
C MET A 351 25.16 -13.82 12.47
N LYS A 352 25.43 -14.15 13.72
CA LYS A 352 24.38 -14.45 14.69
C LYS A 352 23.83 -13.12 15.19
N VAL A 353 22.51 -12.98 15.21
CA VAL A 353 21.86 -11.75 15.65
C VAL A 353 20.95 -12.05 16.83
N ASN A 354 21.21 -11.42 17.97
CA ASN A 354 20.27 -11.33 19.07
C ASN A 354 19.37 -10.13 18.81
N LEU A 355 18.19 -10.39 18.25
CA LEU A 355 17.25 -9.36 17.83
C LEU A 355 16.27 -9.04 18.94
N SER A 356 16.02 -7.74 19.15
CA SER A 356 15.02 -7.22 20.09
C SER A 356 14.27 -6.06 19.46
N VAL A 357 12.97 -6.25 19.21
CA VAL A 357 12.11 -5.29 18.51
C VAL A 357 10.93 -4.91 19.40
N PRO A 358 10.68 -3.61 19.68
CA PRO A 358 9.49 -3.21 20.40
C PRO A 358 8.23 -3.52 19.56
N LYS A 359 7.14 -3.91 20.19
CA LYS A 359 5.83 -3.88 19.54
C LYS A 359 5.45 -2.45 19.28
N PHE A 360 4.92 -2.16 18.11
CA PHE A 360 4.45 -0.82 17.79
C PHE A 360 3.20 -0.79 16.94
N ASP A 361 2.48 0.32 17.03
CA ASP A 361 1.31 0.65 16.22
C ASP A 361 1.45 2.09 15.74
N VAL A 362 2.04 2.26 14.57
CA VAL A 362 2.31 3.56 13.98
C VAL A 362 1.22 3.93 13.00
N SER A 363 0.63 5.09 13.17
CA SER A 363 -0.33 5.66 12.22
C SER A 363 -0.05 7.13 11.99
N SER A 364 -0.14 7.56 10.73
CA SER A 364 0.00 8.97 10.36
C SER A 364 -1.00 9.40 9.31
N SER A 365 -1.29 10.69 9.31
CA SER A 365 -1.97 11.42 8.25
C SER A 365 -0.97 12.46 7.75
N ILE A 366 -0.51 12.31 6.55
CA ILE A 366 0.54 13.14 5.99
C ILE A 366 -0.04 13.91 4.82
N ASP A 367 0.08 15.24 4.88
CA ASP A 367 -0.10 16.10 3.72
C ASP A 367 1.16 16.05 2.88
N LEU A 368 1.02 15.58 1.64
CA LEU A 368 2.15 15.47 0.70
C LEU A 368 2.42 16.79 -0.05
N GLU A 369 1.54 17.78 0.02
CA GLU A 369 1.67 19.03 -0.72
C GLU A 369 3.01 19.73 -0.44
N PRO A 370 3.47 19.92 0.82
CA PRO A 370 4.76 20.57 1.08
C PRO A 370 5.93 19.87 0.41
N ALA A 371 6.00 18.53 0.53
CA ALA A 371 7.06 17.73 -0.08
C ALA A 371 7.03 17.82 -1.62
N LEU A 372 5.84 17.77 -2.21
CA LEU A 372 5.66 17.84 -3.67
C LEU A 372 6.00 19.23 -4.21
N LYS A 373 5.69 20.31 -3.49
CA LYS A 373 6.10 21.68 -3.85
C LYS A 373 7.62 21.82 -3.85
N GLU A 374 8.31 21.25 -2.87
CA GLU A 374 9.78 21.23 -2.85
C GLU A 374 10.38 20.43 -4.01
N LEU A 375 9.63 19.47 -4.55
CA LEU A 375 10.01 18.69 -5.73
C LEU A 375 9.57 19.35 -7.05
N GLY A 376 9.06 20.59 -6.99
CA GLY A 376 8.74 21.42 -8.15
C GLY A 376 7.30 21.33 -8.64
N LEU A 377 6.41 20.66 -7.91
CA LEU A 377 4.96 20.61 -8.22
C LEU A 377 4.22 21.72 -7.47
N THR A 378 4.47 22.99 -7.83
CA THR A 378 3.86 24.15 -7.15
C THR A 378 2.56 24.59 -7.80
N ASP A 379 2.52 24.65 -9.13
CA ASP A 379 1.44 25.33 -9.87
C ASP A 379 0.12 24.57 -9.79
N ILE A 380 0.17 23.23 -9.70
CA ILE A 380 -1.04 22.40 -9.59
C ILE A 380 -1.89 22.73 -8.34
N PHE A 381 -1.28 23.31 -7.30
CA PHE A 381 -1.94 23.75 -6.08
C PHE A 381 -2.37 25.23 -6.13
N ALA A 382 -2.02 25.95 -7.19
CA ALA A 382 -2.37 27.35 -7.32
C ALA A 382 -3.84 27.50 -7.74
N PRO A 383 -4.64 28.37 -7.07
CA PRO A 383 -6.06 28.55 -7.37
C PRO A 383 -6.26 29.45 -8.62
N VAL A 384 -5.54 29.15 -9.69
CA VAL A 384 -5.56 29.91 -10.96
C VAL A 384 -5.58 28.94 -12.14
N GLY A 385 -6.46 29.21 -13.12
CA GLY A 385 -6.56 28.35 -14.31
C GLY A 385 -7.21 26.98 -14.04
N ASN A 386 -7.33 26.17 -15.08
CA ASN A 386 -7.78 24.80 -15.00
C ASN A 386 -6.60 23.86 -15.24
N HIS A 387 -6.03 23.32 -14.16
CA HIS A 387 -4.89 22.38 -14.22
C HIS A 387 -5.33 20.95 -14.59
N PHE A 388 -6.65 20.69 -14.67
CA PHE A 388 -7.24 19.38 -14.94
C PHE A 388 -8.03 19.37 -16.26
N SER A 389 -7.64 20.21 -17.24
CA SER A 389 -8.32 20.41 -18.49
C SER A 389 -8.44 19.13 -19.33
N THR A 390 -7.55 18.15 -19.15
CA THR A 390 -7.65 16.85 -19.80
C THR A 390 -8.86 16.05 -19.29
N ALA A 391 -9.22 16.19 -18.03
CA ALA A 391 -10.29 15.44 -17.40
C ALA A 391 -11.62 16.18 -17.39
N VAL A 392 -11.60 17.51 -17.24
CA VAL A 392 -12.80 18.33 -17.05
C VAL A 392 -12.75 19.63 -17.84
N ASP A 393 -13.82 19.93 -18.58
CA ASP A 393 -14.02 21.23 -19.22
C ASP A 393 -14.65 22.21 -18.20
N SER A 394 -13.87 23.16 -17.72
CA SER A 394 -14.31 24.16 -16.74
C SER A 394 -13.74 25.52 -17.05
N GLN A 395 -14.59 26.55 -16.98
CA GLN A 395 -14.19 27.97 -17.06
C GLN A 395 -13.71 28.49 -15.69
N MET A 396 -14.00 27.76 -14.62
CA MET A 396 -13.50 28.09 -13.27
C MET A 396 -12.13 27.44 -13.03
N PRO A 397 -11.31 28.01 -12.14
CA PRO A 397 -10.08 27.36 -11.71
C PRO A 397 -10.34 25.96 -11.17
N VAL A 398 -9.54 24.99 -11.60
CA VAL A 398 -9.52 23.63 -11.09
C VAL A 398 -8.10 23.27 -10.70
N PHE A 399 -7.87 23.06 -9.42
CA PHE A 399 -6.55 22.84 -8.83
C PHE A 399 -6.65 21.82 -7.69
N LEU A 400 -5.51 21.33 -7.21
CA LEU A 400 -5.48 20.46 -6.02
C LEU A 400 -5.57 21.34 -4.75
N ASP A 401 -6.48 20.99 -3.86
CA ASP A 401 -6.59 21.60 -2.53
C ASP A 401 -5.57 20.99 -1.57
N SER A 402 -5.43 19.67 -1.57
CA SER A 402 -4.48 18.92 -0.77
C SER A 402 -4.27 17.51 -1.32
N ILE A 403 -3.17 16.87 -0.92
CA ILE A 403 -2.93 15.43 -1.16
C ILE A 403 -2.61 14.79 0.19
N ASN A 404 -3.58 14.13 0.78
CA ASN A 404 -3.44 13.49 2.08
C ASN A 404 -3.26 11.97 1.94
N GLN A 405 -2.30 11.42 2.69
CA GLN A 405 -2.12 9.99 2.81
C GLN A 405 -2.31 9.55 4.27
N ASP A 406 -3.32 8.74 4.51
CA ASP A 406 -3.54 8.06 5.79
C ASP A 406 -2.94 6.65 5.75
N THR A 407 -2.04 6.38 6.67
CA THR A 407 -1.30 5.11 6.72
C THR A 407 -1.24 4.58 8.15
N ARG A 408 -1.29 3.25 8.31
CA ARG A 408 -1.09 2.58 9.60
C ARG A 408 -0.36 1.26 9.40
N VAL A 409 0.64 1.03 10.25
CA VAL A 409 1.41 -0.22 10.35
C VAL A 409 1.45 -0.66 11.81
N THR A 410 1.03 -1.90 12.06
CA THR A 410 1.07 -2.53 13.39
C THR A 410 1.84 -3.83 13.28
N ILE A 411 2.75 -4.10 14.22
CA ILE A 411 3.47 -5.37 14.30
C ILE A 411 3.27 -6.06 15.65
N ASP A 412 3.19 -7.37 15.59
CA ASP A 412 3.18 -8.27 16.74
C ASP A 412 3.99 -9.55 16.46
N GLU A 413 3.90 -10.54 17.35
CA GLU A 413 4.63 -11.80 17.25
C GLU A 413 4.27 -12.62 16.01
N ASP A 414 3.09 -12.43 15.47
CA ASP A 414 2.58 -13.15 14.31
C ASP A 414 3.02 -12.53 12.99
N GLY A 415 3.23 -11.21 12.95
CA GLY A 415 3.61 -10.50 11.73
C GLY A 415 3.19 -9.04 11.71
N VAL A 416 2.99 -8.56 10.50
CA VAL A 416 2.33 -7.29 10.22
C VAL A 416 0.84 -7.59 10.14
N LYS A 417 0.08 -7.28 11.17
CA LYS A 417 -1.34 -7.60 11.40
C LYS A 417 -1.75 -9.01 10.97
N ALA A 418 -1.63 -10.01 11.83
CA ALA A 418 -1.70 -11.44 11.50
C ALA A 418 -2.84 -12.26 12.10
N ALA A 419 -3.18 -13.37 11.41
CA ALA A 419 -3.86 -14.56 11.93
C ALA A 419 -3.06 -15.82 11.53
N SER A 420 -2.99 -16.78 12.44
CA SER A 420 -2.00 -17.85 12.60
C SER A 420 -1.93 -18.98 11.55
N TYR A 421 -0.70 -19.47 11.18
CA TYR A 421 -0.40 -20.86 10.79
C TYR A 421 1.11 -21.21 10.88
N ILE A 422 1.48 -22.52 10.83
CA ILE A 422 2.81 -23.10 11.13
C ILE A 422 3.57 -23.42 9.84
N VAL A 423 4.89 -23.13 9.79
CA VAL A 423 5.83 -23.52 8.71
C VAL A 423 6.98 -24.35 9.27
N ILE A 424 7.45 -25.36 8.52
CA ILE A 424 8.60 -26.23 8.84
C ILE A 424 9.72 -25.92 7.85
N GLU A 425 10.90 -25.53 8.33
CA GLU A 425 12.10 -25.28 7.52
C GLU A 425 13.03 -26.48 7.44
N GLY A 426 13.61 -26.69 6.24
CA GLY A 426 14.70 -27.62 5.98
C GLY A 426 16.06 -26.92 5.95
N VAL A 427 17.03 -27.36 6.78
CA VAL A 427 18.34 -26.71 6.94
C VAL A 427 19.41 -27.42 6.10
N GLY A 428 20.08 -26.66 5.23
CA GLY A 428 21.33 -27.08 4.59
C GLY A 428 22.54 -26.72 5.49
N SER A 429 23.51 -27.65 5.67
CA SER A 429 24.62 -27.45 6.59
C SER A 429 25.76 -26.62 5.97
N THR A 430 25.83 -25.36 6.36
CA THR A 430 27.08 -24.59 6.35
C THR A 430 27.45 -24.25 7.78
N GLU A 431 28.76 -24.21 8.10
CA GLU A 431 29.22 -23.86 9.45
C GLU A 431 28.58 -22.54 9.92
N PRO A 432 28.00 -22.50 11.14
CA PRO A 432 27.33 -21.28 11.61
C PRO A 432 28.34 -20.15 11.82
N PRO A 433 27.93 -18.89 11.59
CA PRO A 433 28.79 -17.73 11.83
C PRO A 433 29.32 -17.74 13.26
N LYS A 434 30.55 -17.26 13.46
CA LYS A 434 31.17 -17.16 14.82
C LYS A 434 30.83 -15.85 15.49
N GLU A 435 30.66 -14.79 14.70
CA GLU A 435 30.40 -13.44 15.22
C GLU A 435 28.91 -13.29 15.62
N ILE A 436 28.71 -12.54 16.70
CA ILE A 436 27.40 -12.28 17.30
C ILE A 436 27.25 -10.77 17.40
N ILE A 437 26.07 -10.26 17.05
CA ILE A 437 25.68 -8.87 17.27
C ILE A 437 24.37 -8.84 18.07
N ASP A 438 24.29 -7.94 19.04
CA ASP A 438 23.05 -7.56 19.71
C ASP A 438 22.43 -6.40 18.94
N PHE A 439 21.30 -6.66 18.29
CA PHE A 439 20.56 -5.66 17.52
C PHE A 439 19.26 -5.34 18.27
N ILE A 440 19.33 -4.29 19.08
CA ILE A 440 18.28 -3.89 20.01
C ILE A 440 17.72 -2.56 19.55
N LEU A 441 16.46 -2.52 19.14
CA LEU A 441 15.76 -1.32 18.70
C LEU A 441 15.22 -0.54 19.92
N ASP A 442 16.11 -0.06 20.77
CA ASP A 442 15.79 0.60 22.03
C ASP A 442 15.77 2.13 21.95
N ARG A 443 15.90 2.69 20.77
CA ARG A 443 15.84 4.12 20.45
C ARG A 443 15.19 4.34 19.11
N PRO A 444 14.89 5.61 18.70
CA PRO A 444 14.24 5.89 17.41
C PRO A 444 14.90 5.20 16.23
N PHE A 445 14.09 4.59 15.37
CA PHE A 445 14.58 3.82 14.22
C PHE A 445 13.67 3.99 13.00
N VAL A 446 14.20 3.69 11.82
CA VAL A 446 13.48 3.63 10.56
C VAL A 446 13.06 2.18 10.30
N PHE A 447 11.87 1.97 9.75
CA PHE A 447 11.47 0.69 9.20
C PHE A 447 11.02 0.82 7.75
N ALA A 448 11.15 -0.24 6.98
CA ALA A 448 10.58 -0.32 5.65
C ALA A 448 9.94 -1.70 5.41
N ILE A 449 8.82 -1.72 4.70
CA ILE A 449 8.16 -2.95 4.25
C ILE A 449 8.25 -2.99 2.73
N THR A 450 8.78 -4.08 2.20
CA THR A 450 8.87 -4.32 0.76
C THR A 450 8.12 -5.59 0.36
N SER A 451 7.53 -5.59 -0.82
CA SER A 451 7.00 -6.80 -1.46
C SER A 451 7.62 -6.93 -2.85
N ASN A 452 8.27 -8.06 -3.14
CA ASN A 452 9.03 -8.26 -4.37
C ASN A 452 9.98 -7.08 -4.66
N SER A 453 10.66 -6.59 -3.64
CA SER A 453 11.56 -5.42 -3.68
C SER A 453 10.88 -4.05 -3.90
N ILE A 454 9.58 -3.98 -4.07
CA ILE A 454 8.84 -2.71 -4.19
C ILE A 454 8.60 -2.15 -2.79
N PRO A 455 8.97 -0.88 -2.50
CA PRO A 455 8.76 -0.27 -1.19
C PRO A 455 7.28 0.06 -0.98
N LEU A 456 6.62 -0.73 -0.12
CA LEU A 456 5.21 -0.54 0.24
C LEU A 456 5.04 0.54 1.30
N PHE A 457 5.85 0.49 2.35
CA PHE A 457 5.83 1.43 3.47
C PHE A 457 7.24 1.78 3.92
N VAL A 458 7.39 3.02 4.32
CA VAL A 458 8.55 3.51 5.07
C VAL A 458 8.04 4.31 6.26
N GLY A 459 8.65 4.15 7.42
CA GLY A 459 8.23 4.88 8.60
C GLY A 459 9.30 5.00 9.66
N THR A 460 9.03 5.87 10.62
CA THR A 460 9.85 6.11 11.80
C THR A 460 9.09 5.72 13.06
N VAL A 461 9.76 5.03 13.97
CA VAL A 461 9.27 4.75 15.31
C VAL A 461 10.10 5.60 16.26
N ASN A 462 9.53 6.71 16.70
CA ASN A 462 10.10 7.61 17.67
C ASN A 462 9.60 7.32 19.08
N HIS A 463 8.42 6.65 19.15
CA HIS A 463 7.75 6.25 20.39
C HIS A 463 6.91 5.00 20.11
N PRO A 464 7.25 3.80 20.56
CA PRO A 464 6.58 2.55 20.28
C PRO A 464 5.22 2.37 20.96
#